data_7c4fc096059f73dc68e06fde432d9378
#
_entry.id   7c4fc096059f73dc68e06fde432d9378
#
_cell.length_a   1.000
_cell.length_b   1.000
_cell.length_c   1.000
_cell.angle_alpha   90.00
_cell.angle_beta   90.00
_cell.angle_gamma   90.00
#
_symmetry.space_group_name_H-M   'P 1'
#
loop_
_entity.id
_entity.type
_entity.pdbx_description
1 polymer ?
#
loop_
_entity_poly.entity_id
_entity_poly.type
_entity_poly.pdbx_seq_one_letter_code
_entity_poly.pdbx_strand_id
1 'polypeptide(L)'
;MDKPTLIRSLLSIFREYGYEGASLSKISERTGLGKASLYHHFPNGKQQMAQEVLSYLEQWREDNIFIHLQSSTPPIERLEALTNSLKQVYENGHVACILAVLTLSDAHQIFLPQIQPVFLRLIENIALVLQDAGMTEDQALERAQDTVIRIQGALILSRALQSPTPFLQLMDKLPKQLLSNI
;
A
#
# COMPACT_ATOMS: atom_id res chain seq x y z
N MET A 1 16.79 18.99 -4.75
CA MET A 1 15.75 18.16 -4.09
C MET A 1 16.45 17.10 -3.29
N ASP A 2 16.12 16.93 -2.01
CA ASP A 2 16.66 15.84 -1.21
C ASP A 2 16.07 14.48 -1.62
N LYS A 3 16.76 13.39 -1.26
CA LYS A 3 16.38 12.04 -1.67
C LYS A 3 14.98 11.62 -1.14
N PRO A 4 14.58 11.90 0.11
CA PRO A 4 13.24 11.58 0.59
C PRO A 4 12.12 12.28 -0.18
N THR A 5 12.29 13.55 -0.52
CA THR A 5 11.32 14.30 -1.33
C THR A 5 11.24 13.74 -2.76
N LEU A 6 12.38 13.36 -3.32
CA LEU A 6 12.42 12.74 -4.65
C LEU A 6 11.68 11.39 -4.65
N ILE A 7 11.88 10.54 -3.62
CA ILE A 7 11.17 9.25 -3.51
C ILE A 7 9.65 9.46 -3.42
N ARG A 8 9.16 10.45 -2.65
CA ARG A 8 7.73 10.77 -2.59
C ARG A 8 7.18 11.24 -3.95
N SER A 9 7.95 12.03 -4.68
CA SER A 9 7.58 12.43 -6.06
C SER A 9 7.51 11.24 -7.00
N LEU A 10 8.49 10.33 -6.93
CA LEU A 10 8.49 9.08 -7.71
C LEU A 10 7.30 8.19 -7.37
N LEU A 11 6.94 8.05 -6.10
CA LEU A 11 5.76 7.31 -5.67
C LEU A 11 4.48 7.84 -6.35
N SER A 12 4.29 9.16 -6.33
CA SER A 12 3.15 9.81 -7.01
C SER A 12 3.17 9.53 -8.53
N ILE A 13 4.33 9.66 -9.17
CA ILE A 13 4.48 9.44 -10.61
C ILE A 13 4.18 7.98 -10.99
N PHE A 14 4.71 7.01 -10.24
CA PHE A 14 4.43 5.59 -10.51
C PHE A 14 2.97 5.22 -10.25
N ARG A 15 2.32 5.81 -9.23
CA ARG A 15 0.88 5.61 -8.98
C ARG A 15 0.01 6.15 -10.11
N GLU A 16 0.39 7.29 -10.70
CA GLU A 16 -0.36 7.98 -11.75
C GLU A 16 -0.19 7.31 -13.13
N TYR A 17 1.06 6.99 -13.49
CA TYR A 17 1.40 6.57 -14.86
C TYR A 17 1.73 5.07 -14.98
N GLY A 18 1.80 4.34 -13.90
CA GLY A 18 2.33 2.96 -13.90
C GLY A 18 3.84 2.92 -14.10
N TYR A 19 4.40 1.71 -14.09
CA TYR A 19 5.85 1.55 -14.28
C TYR A 19 6.26 1.91 -15.71
N GLU A 20 5.56 1.41 -16.73
CA GLU A 20 5.88 1.63 -18.14
C GLU A 20 5.69 3.10 -18.52
N GLY A 21 4.57 3.71 -18.14
CA GLY A 21 4.23 5.09 -18.46
C GLY A 21 5.09 6.15 -17.75
N ALA A 22 5.73 5.79 -16.64
CA ALA A 22 6.71 6.64 -15.94
C ALA A 22 8.06 6.63 -16.65
N SER A 23 8.12 7.23 -17.85
CA SER A 23 9.38 7.38 -18.60
C SER A 23 10.36 8.31 -17.87
N LEU A 24 11.68 8.16 -18.13
CA LEU A 24 12.69 9.07 -17.56
C LEU A 24 12.45 10.53 -17.93
N SER A 25 11.90 10.81 -19.11
CA SER A 25 11.54 12.17 -19.54
C SER A 25 10.40 12.71 -18.69
N LYS A 26 9.37 11.92 -18.42
CA LYS A 26 8.25 12.30 -17.55
C LYS A 26 8.67 12.46 -16.09
N ILE A 27 9.54 11.59 -15.60
CA ILE A 27 10.12 11.73 -14.25
C ILE A 27 10.93 13.01 -14.16
N SER A 28 11.76 13.32 -15.17
CA SER A 28 12.54 14.55 -15.24
C SER A 28 11.64 15.79 -15.22
N GLU A 29 10.59 15.80 -16.04
CA GLU A 29 9.60 16.89 -16.11
C GLU A 29 8.91 17.12 -14.76
N ARG A 30 8.40 16.05 -14.13
CA ARG A 30 7.62 16.12 -12.89
C ARG A 30 8.46 16.42 -11.66
N THR A 31 9.74 16.04 -11.64
CA THR A 31 10.66 16.31 -10.53
C THR A 31 11.47 17.58 -10.70
N GLY A 32 11.53 18.14 -11.92
CA GLY A 32 12.41 19.26 -12.25
C GLY A 32 13.90 18.90 -12.31
N LEU A 33 14.25 17.61 -12.20
CA LEU A 33 15.63 17.14 -12.23
C LEU A 33 16.04 16.70 -13.63
N GLY A 34 17.22 17.12 -14.09
CA GLY A 34 17.79 16.62 -15.33
C GLY A 34 18.15 15.13 -15.23
N LYS A 35 18.20 14.43 -16.39
CA LYS A 35 18.53 12.99 -16.45
C LYS A 35 19.84 12.65 -15.73
N ALA A 36 20.88 13.49 -15.88
CA ALA A 36 22.16 13.28 -15.20
C ALA A 36 22.00 13.29 -13.67
N SER A 37 21.19 14.20 -13.13
CA SER A 37 20.89 14.26 -11.70
C SER A 37 20.09 13.05 -11.23
N LEU A 38 19.13 12.55 -12.02
CA LEU A 38 18.40 11.34 -11.72
C LEU A 38 19.32 10.12 -11.66
N TYR A 39 20.24 9.97 -12.63
CA TYR A 39 21.23 8.88 -12.60
C TYR A 39 22.28 9.01 -11.49
N HIS A 40 22.55 10.24 -11.02
CA HIS A 40 23.37 10.44 -9.83
C HIS A 40 22.70 9.85 -8.57
N HIS A 41 21.38 10.06 -8.40
CA HIS A 41 20.61 9.50 -7.29
C HIS A 41 20.32 8.00 -7.46
N PHE A 42 20.10 7.55 -8.69
CA PHE A 42 19.67 6.19 -9.04
C PHE A 42 20.47 5.64 -10.23
N PRO A 43 21.72 5.19 -9.99
CA PRO A 43 22.62 4.69 -11.06
C PRO A 43 22.00 3.59 -11.92
N ASN A 44 21.15 2.74 -11.35
CA ASN A 44 20.46 1.65 -12.06
C ASN A 44 19.11 2.12 -12.69
N GLY A 45 18.90 3.43 -12.78
CA GLY A 45 17.77 4.04 -13.48
C GLY A 45 16.40 3.76 -12.86
N LYS A 46 15.38 3.66 -13.72
CA LYS A 46 13.97 3.58 -13.32
C LYS A 46 13.64 2.37 -12.43
N GLN A 47 14.29 1.24 -12.67
CA GLN A 47 14.09 0.05 -11.82
C GLN A 47 14.50 0.34 -10.37
N GLN A 48 15.67 0.91 -10.15
CA GLN A 48 16.12 1.30 -8.81
C GLN A 48 15.17 2.34 -8.18
N MET A 49 14.69 3.30 -8.95
CA MET A 49 13.71 4.29 -8.47
C MET A 49 12.46 3.61 -7.91
N ALA A 50 11.91 2.63 -8.63
CA ALA A 50 10.74 1.89 -8.17
C ALA A 50 11.05 1.01 -6.94
N GLN A 51 12.19 0.35 -6.91
CA GLN A 51 12.63 -0.46 -5.76
C GLN A 51 12.81 0.40 -4.50
N GLU A 52 13.39 1.59 -4.61
CA GLU A 52 13.54 2.50 -3.47
C GLU A 52 12.21 3.10 -3.00
N VAL A 53 11.25 3.29 -3.91
CA VAL A 53 9.86 3.64 -3.53
C VAL A 53 9.22 2.52 -2.72
N LEU A 54 9.40 1.25 -3.13
CA LEU A 54 8.88 0.10 -2.38
C LEU A 54 9.53 -0.01 -0.99
N SER A 55 10.85 0.17 -0.90
CA SER A 55 11.57 0.15 0.39
C SER A 55 11.16 1.29 1.31
N TYR A 56 10.94 2.50 0.79
CA TYR A 56 10.41 3.62 1.54
C TYR A 56 9.04 3.31 2.14
N LEU A 57 8.14 2.71 1.36
CA LEU A 57 6.81 2.33 1.84
C LEU A 57 6.85 1.13 2.78
N GLU A 58 7.86 0.26 2.68
CA GLU A 58 8.05 -0.82 3.65
C GLU A 58 8.34 -0.25 5.04
N GLN A 59 9.29 0.67 5.16
CA GLN A 59 9.57 1.35 6.42
C GLN A 59 8.33 2.10 6.94
N TRP A 60 7.62 2.79 6.06
CA TRP A 60 6.39 3.48 6.44
C TRP A 60 5.34 2.50 7.01
N ARG A 61 5.19 1.32 6.42
CA ARG A 61 4.26 0.28 6.92
C ARG A 61 4.69 -0.27 8.29
N GLU A 62 5.98 -0.46 8.51
CA GLU A 62 6.49 -0.85 9.84
C GLU A 62 6.02 0.15 10.90
N ASP A 63 6.27 1.43 10.65
CA ASP A 63 6.05 2.51 11.62
C ASP A 63 4.56 2.85 11.81
N ASN A 64 3.69 2.55 10.84
CA ASN A 64 2.30 3.02 10.85
C ASN A 64 1.25 1.90 10.78
N ILE A 65 1.58 0.69 10.36
CA ILE A 65 0.64 -0.43 10.26
C ILE A 65 1.04 -1.56 11.21
N PHE A 66 2.21 -2.15 11.00
CA PHE A 66 2.60 -3.37 11.71
C PHE A 66 2.82 -3.13 13.20
N ILE A 67 3.37 -1.98 13.60
CA ILE A 67 3.50 -1.60 15.01
C ILE A 67 2.16 -1.62 15.76
N HIS A 68 1.08 -1.22 15.08
CA HIS A 68 -0.27 -1.23 15.68
C HIS A 68 -0.89 -2.63 15.66
N LEU A 69 -0.80 -3.36 14.53
CA LEU A 69 -1.35 -4.71 14.43
C LEU A 69 -0.69 -5.69 15.41
N GLN A 70 0.58 -5.49 15.73
CA GLN A 70 1.36 -6.32 16.66
C GLN A 70 1.32 -5.83 18.12
N SER A 71 0.62 -4.73 18.41
CA SER A 71 0.48 -4.22 19.76
C SER A 71 -0.39 -5.13 20.64
N SER A 72 -0.34 -4.92 21.95
CA SER A 72 -1.19 -5.61 22.92
C SER A 72 -2.52 -4.91 23.22
N THR A 73 -2.86 -3.86 22.42
CA THR A 73 -4.13 -3.15 22.58
C THR A 73 -5.30 -4.02 22.11
N PRO A 74 -6.55 -3.72 22.52
CA PRO A 74 -7.73 -4.47 22.11
C PRO A 74 -7.83 -4.64 20.58
N PRO A 75 -8.32 -5.78 20.06
CA PRO A 75 -8.44 -6.04 18.63
C PRO A 75 -9.12 -4.92 17.84
N ILE A 76 -10.18 -4.32 18.40
CA ILE A 76 -10.88 -3.20 17.73
C ILE A 76 -9.96 -1.98 17.52
N GLU A 77 -9.15 -1.62 18.50
CA GLU A 77 -8.23 -0.47 18.40
C GLU A 77 -7.14 -0.71 17.36
N ARG A 78 -6.61 -1.95 17.28
CA ARG A 78 -5.62 -2.35 16.26
C ARG A 78 -6.20 -2.24 14.85
N LEU A 79 -7.44 -2.68 14.65
CA LEU A 79 -8.12 -2.61 13.36
C LEU A 79 -8.51 -1.16 12.98
N GLU A 80 -8.88 -0.33 13.95
CA GLU A 80 -9.12 1.11 13.72
C GLU A 80 -7.82 1.83 13.36
N ALA A 81 -6.70 1.51 14.01
CA ALA A 81 -5.40 2.03 13.65
C ALA A 81 -4.99 1.62 12.23
N LEU A 82 -5.21 0.35 11.85
CA LEU A 82 -5.00 -0.12 10.48
C LEU A 82 -5.79 0.71 9.48
N THR A 83 -7.11 0.87 9.67
CA THR A 83 -7.94 1.62 8.72
C THR A 83 -7.58 3.09 8.63
N ASN A 84 -7.14 3.71 9.73
CA ASN A 84 -6.66 5.09 9.76
C ASN A 84 -5.34 5.22 8.96
N SER A 85 -4.41 4.29 9.12
CA SER A 85 -3.16 4.26 8.36
C SER A 85 -3.42 4.03 6.86
N LEU A 86 -4.39 3.18 6.52
CA LEU A 86 -4.80 2.97 5.12
C LEU A 86 -5.44 4.24 4.52
N LYS A 87 -6.27 4.97 5.28
CA LYS A 87 -6.78 6.29 4.83
C LYS A 87 -5.64 7.26 4.54
N GLN A 88 -4.62 7.28 5.39
CA GLN A 88 -3.46 8.15 5.21
C GLN A 88 -2.65 7.78 3.95
N VAL A 89 -2.22 6.52 3.80
CA VAL A 89 -1.34 6.10 2.69
C VAL A 89 -2.04 6.15 1.34
N TYR A 90 -3.35 5.99 1.31
CA TYR A 90 -4.16 6.06 0.09
C TYR A 90 -4.85 7.41 -0.11
N GLU A 91 -4.48 8.43 0.68
CA GLU A 91 -5.03 9.79 0.58
C GLU A 91 -6.57 9.75 0.52
N ASN A 92 -7.17 9.03 1.48
CA ASN A 92 -8.61 8.78 1.55
C ASN A 92 -9.22 8.11 0.32
N GLY A 93 -8.45 7.32 -0.42
CA GLY A 93 -8.91 6.60 -1.61
C GLY A 93 -8.68 7.34 -2.93
N HIS A 94 -7.98 8.49 -2.90
CA HIS A 94 -7.67 9.26 -4.11
C HIS A 94 -6.51 8.70 -4.93
N VAL A 95 -5.63 7.88 -4.33
CA VAL A 95 -4.46 7.33 -5.02
C VAL A 95 -4.47 5.81 -5.08
N ALA A 96 -3.84 5.26 -6.11
CA ALA A 96 -3.75 3.81 -6.31
C ALA A 96 -2.80 3.15 -5.30
N CYS A 97 -3.03 1.86 -5.05
CA CYS A 97 -2.05 1.01 -4.40
C CYS A 97 -0.86 0.77 -5.35
N ILE A 98 0.32 1.25 -4.98
CA ILE A 98 1.53 1.05 -5.79
C ILE A 98 1.88 -0.43 -5.97
N LEU A 99 1.61 -1.28 -4.97
CA LEU A 99 1.83 -2.72 -5.08
C LEU A 99 0.96 -3.32 -6.18
N ALA A 100 -0.33 -2.95 -6.24
CA ALA A 100 -1.24 -3.40 -7.30
C ALA A 100 -0.80 -2.87 -8.69
N VAL A 101 -0.40 -1.60 -8.77
CA VAL A 101 0.10 -0.99 -10.02
C VAL A 101 1.31 -1.76 -10.56
N LEU A 102 2.28 -2.08 -9.70
CA LEU A 102 3.48 -2.81 -10.12
C LEU A 102 3.20 -4.30 -10.38
N THR A 103 2.25 -4.91 -9.67
CA THR A 103 1.84 -6.31 -9.92
C THR A 103 1.19 -6.48 -11.30
N LEU A 104 0.48 -5.46 -11.77
CA LEU A 104 -0.20 -5.49 -13.09
C LEU A 104 0.67 -4.96 -14.23
N SER A 105 1.93 -4.60 -13.96
CA SER A 105 2.88 -4.12 -14.96
C SER A 105 3.55 -5.27 -15.73
N ASP A 106 4.08 -5.00 -16.92
CA ASP A 106 4.90 -5.96 -17.68
C ASP A 106 6.18 -6.34 -16.91
N ALA A 107 6.65 -5.42 -16.05
CA ALA A 107 7.83 -5.62 -15.20
C ALA A 107 7.54 -6.32 -13.86
N HIS A 108 6.34 -6.89 -13.65
CA HIS A 108 5.90 -7.44 -12.35
C HIS A 108 6.90 -8.44 -11.73
N GLN A 109 7.53 -9.28 -12.55
CA GLN A 109 8.50 -10.27 -12.08
C GLN A 109 9.69 -9.65 -11.34
N ILE A 110 10.08 -8.43 -11.72
CA ILE A 110 11.18 -7.69 -11.08
C ILE A 110 10.81 -7.28 -9.65
N PHE A 111 9.54 -6.94 -9.43
CA PHE A 111 9.06 -6.39 -8.16
C PHE A 111 8.39 -7.43 -7.26
N LEU A 112 8.04 -8.61 -7.80
CA LEU A 112 7.36 -9.67 -7.06
C LEU A 112 8.07 -10.06 -5.75
N PRO A 113 9.42 -10.19 -5.70
CA PRO A 113 10.12 -10.49 -4.44
C PRO A 113 9.93 -9.45 -3.32
N GLN A 114 9.66 -8.18 -3.67
CA GLN A 114 9.36 -7.12 -2.71
C GLN A 114 7.86 -6.97 -2.42
N ILE A 115 6.99 -7.36 -3.35
CA ILE A 115 5.53 -7.17 -3.24
C ILE A 115 4.87 -8.32 -2.47
N GLN A 116 5.20 -9.56 -2.82
CA GLN A 116 4.56 -10.75 -2.24
C GLN A 116 4.66 -10.80 -0.72
N PRO A 117 5.84 -10.59 -0.10
CA PRO A 117 5.96 -10.61 1.36
C PRO A 117 5.07 -9.58 2.06
N VAL A 118 4.84 -8.42 1.44
CA VAL A 118 4.00 -7.36 2.02
C VAL A 118 2.55 -7.82 2.16
N PHE A 119 1.98 -8.43 1.11
CA PHE A 119 0.61 -8.93 1.16
C PHE A 119 0.46 -10.11 2.14
N LEU A 120 1.39 -11.06 2.10
CA LEU A 120 1.39 -12.19 3.03
C LEU A 120 1.43 -11.72 4.48
N ARG A 121 2.38 -10.84 4.80
CA ARG A 121 2.54 -10.30 6.14
C ARG A 121 1.32 -9.49 6.61
N LEU A 122 0.69 -8.72 5.71
CA LEU A 122 -0.53 -7.99 6.05
C LEU A 122 -1.67 -8.94 6.39
N ILE A 123 -1.88 -9.99 5.60
CA ILE A 123 -2.88 -11.03 5.84
C ILE A 123 -2.62 -11.72 7.17
N GLU A 124 -1.40 -12.18 7.42
CA GLU A 124 -1.01 -12.84 8.67
C GLU A 124 -1.27 -11.95 9.90
N ASN A 125 -0.86 -10.68 9.85
CA ASN A 125 -1.04 -9.78 10.99
C ASN A 125 -2.52 -9.44 11.25
N ILE A 126 -3.34 -9.30 10.21
CA ILE A 126 -4.80 -9.16 10.39
C ILE A 126 -5.37 -10.45 10.99
N ALA A 127 -4.98 -11.63 10.49
CA ALA A 127 -5.45 -12.91 11.01
C ALA A 127 -5.10 -13.09 12.49
N LEU A 128 -3.88 -12.73 12.91
CA LEU A 128 -3.49 -12.77 14.33
C LEU A 128 -4.38 -11.87 15.20
N VAL A 129 -4.73 -10.67 14.74
CA VAL A 129 -5.67 -9.79 15.47
C VAL A 129 -7.04 -10.44 15.61
N LEU A 130 -7.51 -11.15 14.58
CA LEU A 130 -8.81 -11.85 14.61
C LEU A 130 -8.78 -13.10 15.50
N GLN A 131 -7.66 -13.80 15.55
CA GLN A 131 -7.45 -14.91 16.50
C GLN A 131 -7.46 -14.42 17.96
N ASP A 132 -6.79 -13.30 18.23
CA ASP A 132 -6.84 -12.67 19.56
C ASP A 132 -8.26 -12.22 19.95
N ALA A 133 -9.12 -11.98 18.97
CA ALA A 133 -10.54 -11.71 19.19
C ALA A 133 -11.41 -12.98 19.38
N GLY A 134 -10.85 -14.19 19.22
CA GLY A 134 -11.52 -15.45 19.47
C GLY A 134 -11.86 -16.28 18.23
N MET A 135 -11.43 -15.89 17.02
CA MET A 135 -11.61 -16.70 15.82
C MET A 135 -10.68 -17.90 15.78
N THR A 136 -11.10 -18.98 15.11
CA THR A 136 -10.19 -20.06 14.74
C THR A 136 -9.18 -19.57 13.68
N GLU A 137 -8.05 -20.26 13.57
CA GLU A 137 -6.99 -19.90 12.61
C GLU A 137 -7.52 -19.85 11.17
N ASP A 138 -8.28 -20.87 10.74
CA ASP A 138 -8.85 -20.94 9.38
C ASP A 138 -9.82 -19.78 9.09
N GLN A 139 -10.73 -19.50 10.03
CA GLN A 139 -11.68 -18.39 9.90
C GLN A 139 -10.98 -17.04 9.85
N ALA A 140 -9.97 -16.85 10.70
CA ALA A 140 -9.19 -15.61 10.75
C ALA A 140 -8.42 -15.37 9.45
N LEU A 141 -7.79 -16.43 8.91
CA LEU A 141 -7.04 -16.35 7.66
C LEU A 141 -7.95 -16.02 6.48
N GLU A 142 -9.08 -16.71 6.33
CA GLU A 142 -10.07 -16.46 5.26
C GLU A 142 -10.58 -15.00 5.33
N ARG A 143 -10.96 -14.54 6.52
CA ARG A 143 -11.47 -13.17 6.74
C ARG A 143 -10.39 -12.11 6.50
N ALA A 144 -9.14 -12.39 6.86
CA ALA A 144 -8.02 -11.52 6.57
C ALA A 144 -7.74 -11.39 5.07
N GLN A 145 -7.78 -12.51 4.32
CA GLN A 145 -7.65 -12.49 2.86
C GLN A 145 -8.77 -11.69 2.20
N ASP A 146 -10.03 -11.94 2.59
CA ASP A 146 -11.19 -11.19 2.10
C ASP A 146 -11.02 -9.68 2.37
N THR A 147 -10.51 -9.33 3.54
CA THR A 147 -10.22 -7.94 3.89
C THR A 147 -9.29 -7.28 2.90
N VAL A 148 -8.18 -7.92 2.55
CA VAL A 148 -7.21 -7.37 1.59
C VAL A 148 -7.83 -7.26 0.18
N ILE A 149 -8.61 -8.25 -0.25
CA ILE A 149 -9.35 -8.23 -1.52
C ILE A 149 -10.32 -7.04 -1.55
N ARG A 150 -11.10 -6.83 -0.50
CA ARG A 150 -12.06 -5.71 -0.38
C ARG A 150 -11.37 -4.35 -0.42
N ILE A 151 -10.23 -4.20 0.26
CA ILE A 151 -9.43 -2.95 0.24
C ILE A 151 -8.99 -2.64 -1.20
N GLN A 152 -8.43 -3.62 -1.91
CA GLN A 152 -7.98 -3.43 -3.29
C GLN A 152 -9.15 -3.13 -4.23
N GLY A 153 -10.26 -3.84 -4.10
CA GLY A 153 -11.48 -3.59 -4.86
C GLY A 153 -12.05 -2.19 -4.63
N ALA A 154 -12.09 -1.73 -3.37
CA ALA A 154 -12.58 -0.40 -3.03
C ALA A 154 -11.68 0.72 -3.62
N LEU A 155 -10.36 0.54 -3.63
CA LEU A 155 -9.44 1.51 -4.25
C LEU A 155 -9.64 1.59 -5.78
N ILE A 156 -9.81 0.45 -6.44
CA ILE A 156 -10.08 0.40 -7.89
C ILE A 156 -11.42 1.09 -8.19
N LEU A 157 -12.47 0.75 -7.42
CA LEU A 157 -13.81 1.31 -7.61
C LEU A 157 -13.83 2.82 -7.35
N SER A 158 -13.13 3.29 -6.32
CA SER A 158 -13.03 4.73 -6.02
C SER A 158 -12.40 5.51 -7.18
N ARG A 159 -11.37 4.96 -7.79
CA ARG A 159 -10.74 5.58 -8.97
C ARG A 159 -11.66 5.55 -10.20
N ALA A 160 -12.31 4.44 -10.47
CA ALA A 160 -13.22 4.29 -11.62
C ALA A 160 -14.41 5.27 -11.53
N LEU A 161 -14.94 5.48 -10.32
CA LEU A 161 -16.04 6.40 -10.07
C LEU A 161 -15.60 7.84 -9.81
N GLN A 162 -14.30 8.12 -9.80
CA GLN A 162 -13.74 9.43 -9.42
C GLN A 162 -14.32 9.96 -8.08
N SER A 163 -14.54 9.03 -7.13
CA SER A 163 -15.13 9.31 -5.83
C SER A 163 -14.46 8.48 -4.74
N PRO A 164 -14.01 9.09 -3.62
CA PRO A 164 -13.41 8.36 -2.51
C PRO A 164 -14.43 7.55 -1.70
N THR A 165 -15.73 7.74 -1.96
CA THR A 165 -16.82 7.17 -1.17
C THR A 165 -16.74 5.66 -0.96
N PRO A 166 -16.49 4.81 -1.99
CA PRO A 166 -16.39 3.37 -1.79
C PRO A 166 -15.30 2.97 -0.79
N PHE A 167 -14.13 3.59 -0.90
CA PHE A 167 -13.02 3.32 0.01
C PHE A 167 -13.29 3.81 1.43
N LEU A 168 -13.77 5.04 1.60
CA LEU A 168 -14.08 5.61 2.91
C LEU A 168 -15.17 4.82 3.64
N GLN A 169 -16.26 4.45 2.93
CA GLN A 169 -17.31 3.62 3.51
C GLN A 169 -16.83 2.26 3.97
N LEU A 170 -15.90 1.64 3.23
CA LEU A 170 -15.27 0.40 3.65
C LEU A 170 -14.44 0.63 4.92
N MET A 171 -13.54 1.63 4.94
CA MET A 171 -12.66 1.90 6.07
C MET A 171 -13.43 2.18 7.36
N ASP A 172 -14.54 2.90 7.28
CA ASP A 172 -15.37 3.24 8.45
C ASP A 172 -16.11 2.03 9.05
N LYS A 173 -16.46 1.06 8.22
CA LYS A 173 -17.23 -0.12 8.65
C LYS A 173 -16.35 -1.32 8.99
N LEU A 174 -15.16 -1.41 8.38
CA LEU A 174 -14.31 -2.58 8.38
C LEU A 174 -13.95 -3.09 9.79
N PRO A 175 -13.51 -2.24 10.75
CA PRO A 175 -13.13 -2.72 12.08
C PRO A 175 -14.26 -3.48 12.79
N LYS A 176 -15.48 -2.92 12.76
CA LYS A 176 -16.67 -3.55 13.38
C LYS A 176 -17.11 -4.81 12.62
N GLN A 177 -17.05 -4.78 11.29
CA GLN A 177 -17.41 -5.94 10.47
C GLN A 177 -16.46 -7.12 10.67
N LEU A 178 -15.18 -6.85 10.86
CA LEU A 178 -14.18 -7.90 11.11
C LEU A 178 -14.41 -8.61 12.44
N LEU A 179 -14.96 -7.92 13.44
CA LEU A 179 -15.24 -8.48 14.77
C LEU A 179 -16.71 -8.90 14.94
N SER A 180 -17.52 -8.83 13.88
CA SER A 180 -18.90 -9.31 13.97
C SER A 180 -18.98 -10.83 13.91
N ASN A 181 -19.91 -11.41 14.70
CA ASN A 181 -20.15 -12.87 14.75
C ASN A 181 -18.92 -13.69 15.18
N ILE A 182 -18.19 -13.21 16.17
CA ILE A 182 -17.14 -13.94 16.89
C ILE A 182 -17.76 -14.61 18.10
#